data_e6e836f879b850baafb2f62034291c03
#
_entry.id   e6e836f879b850baafb2f62034291c03
#
_cell.length_a   1.000
_cell.length_b   1.000
_cell.length_c   1.000
_cell.angle_alpha   90.00
_cell.angle_beta   90.00
_cell.angle_gamma   90.00
#
_symmetry.space_group_name_H-M   'P 1'
#
loop_
_entity.id
_entity.type
_entity.pdbx_description
1 polymer ?
#
loop_
_entity_poly.entity_id
_entity_poly.type
_entity_poly.pdbx_seq_one_letter_code
_entity_poly.pdbx_strand_id
1 'polypeptide(L)'
;MNDLLIRPAYGKTYQHITSEKAGWTYLNFEAKILDLNEQISRHTGEYEYCIVLLGGNFKVEAKGQVWETKNGRKDVFSGIGHAMYLSRNTDFVLTAQSENTDIAICWVETNEDHAPSMKRPEDAAIEYRGGDNANRQINSLLEPGYDCHKIVCVEVYTPSGNWSSFPAHKHDERKLDADGKVLEANLEEIYFYKIDKPQGYAIQQVYTDDRSLDKIIRAKNNDAILIPKGYHPVVAGHGYHVYYLNFLAGSDQSLAATSDPDHEWIYNSWKGKDPRLPIVTAEMNGV
;
A
#
# COMPACT_ATOMS: atom_id res chain seq x y z
N MET A 1 4.48 13.74 -19.44
CA MET A 1 3.97 12.79 -18.43
C MET A 1 5.16 12.16 -17.74
N ASN A 2 5.31 12.31 -16.43
CA ASN A 2 6.42 11.73 -15.68
C ASN A 2 6.43 10.20 -15.85
N ASP A 3 7.60 9.57 -15.70
CA ASP A 3 7.68 8.11 -15.70
C ASP A 3 6.90 7.59 -14.50
N LEU A 4 5.95 6.64 -14.72
CA LEU A 4 5.17 6.05 -13.64
C LEU A 4 6.00 5.13 -12.75
N LEU A 5 7.11 4.62 -13.28
CA LEU A 5 7.98 3.68 -12.57
C LEU A 5 9.14 4.40 -11.90
N ILE A 6 9.22 4.27 -10.58
CA ILE A 6 10.32 4.77 -9.77
C ILE A 6 11.16 3.59 -9.28
N ARG A 7 12.42 3.56 -9.71
CA ARG A 7 13.40 2.54 -9.29
C ARG A 7 13.98 2.88 -7.91
N PRO A 8 14.35 1.86 -7.11
CA PRO A 8 15.01 2.13 -5.85
C PRO A 8 16.37 2.80 -6.05
N ALA A 9 16.68 3.77 -5.20
CA ALA A 9 17.98 4.37 -5.10
C ALA A 9 18.94 3.49 -4.27
N TYR A 10 20.25 3.74 -4.40
CA TYR A 10 21.24 3.14 -3.51
C TYR A 10 21.23 3.85 -2.15
N GLY A 11 21.42 3.08 -1.08
CA GLY A 11 21.51 3.60 0.28
C GLY A 11 20.33 3.21 1.16
N LYS A 12 20.34 3.69 2.41
CA LYS A 12 19.33 3.34 3.40
C LYS A 12 17.93 3.84 3.05
N THR A 13 17.81 5.06 2.53
CA THR A 13 16.55 5.56 1.94
C THR A 13 16.55 5.17 0.48
N TYR A 14 15.88 4.08 0.16
CA TYR A 14 15.89 3.51 -1.18
C TYR A 14 14.65 3.90 -2.03
N GLN A 15 13.62 4.51 -1.42
CA GLN A 15 12.54 5.21 -2.13
C GLN A 15 12.31 6.56 -1.49
N HIS A 16 12.09 7.59 -2.32
CA HIS A 16 11.72 8.93 -1.86
C HIS A 16 10.96 9.67 -2.96
N ILE A 17 9.65 9.71 -2.81
CA ILE A 17 8.69 10.28 -3.75
C ILE A 17 7.95 11.41 -3.02
N THR A 18 7.97 12.61 -3.57
CA THR A 18 7.17 13.72 -3.07
C THR A 18 6.07 14.06 -4.06
N SER A 19 4.95 14.56 -3.58
CA SER A 19 3.84 15.00 -4.43
C SER A 19 4.30 15.99 -5.51
N GLU A 20 5.19 16.92 -5.17
CA GLU A 20 5.78 17.87 -6.13
C GLU A 20 6.54 17.17 -7.27
N LYS A 21 7.42 16.20 -6.94
CA LYS A 21 8.19 15.44 -7.96
C LYS A 21 7.31 14.53 -8.79
N ALA A 22 6.31 13.95 -8.21
CA ALA A 22 5.34 13.10 -8.89
C ALA A 22 4.40 13.92 -9.80
N GLY A 23 4.22 15.21 -9.52
CA GLY A 23 3.31 16.10 -10.25
C GLY A 23 1.85 15.85 -9.91
N TRP A 24 1.57 15.45 -8.67
CA TRP A 24 0.24 15.24 -8.10
C TRP A 24 0.03 16.03 -6.80
N THR A 25 -1.06 15.81 -6.08
CA THR A 25 -1.49 16.70 -5.00
C THR A 25 -1.27 16.14 -3.61
N TYR A 26 -1.46 14.82 -3.42
CA TYR A 26 -1.67 14.26 -2.09
C TYR A 26 -0.49 13.45 -1.57
N LEU A 27 -0.12 12.37 -2.28
CA LEU A 27 0.75 11.34 -1.75
C LEU A 27 2.23 11.72 -1.76
N ASN A 28 2.86 11.54 -0.60
CA ASN A 28 4.30 11.49 -0.45
C ASN A 28 4.69 10.13 0.14
N PHE A 29 5.85 9.62 -0.23
CA PHE A 29 6.26 8.27 0.15
C PHE A 29 7.77 8.17 0.32
N GLU A 30 8.23 7.44 1.33
CA GLU A 30 9.60 6.96 1.42
C GLU A 30 9.65 5.53 1.94
N ALA A 31 10.69 4.78 1.54
CA ALA A 31 11.04 3.49 2.13
C ALA A 31 12.50 3.49 2.55
N LYS A 32 12.77 2.94 3.76
CA LYS A 32 14.07 3.02 4.42
C LYS A 32 14.41 1.74 5.15
N ILE A 33 15.72 1.46 5.22
CA ILE A 33 16.30 0.45 6.11
C ILE A 33 17.04 1.18 7.22
N LEU A 34 16.79 0.77 8.46
CA LEU A 34 17.41 1.33 9.66
C LEU A 34 18.25 0.25 10.36
N ASP A 35 19.41 0.66 10.88
CA ASP A 35 20.22 -0.18 11.75
C ASP A 35 19.61 -0.28 13.15
N LEU A 36 19.98 -1.27 13.93
CA LEU A 36 19.55 -1.40 15.32
C LEU A 36 19.84 -0.10 16.10
N ASN A 37 18.83 0.38 16.83
CA ASN A 37 18.85 1.63 17.60
C ASN A 37 18.95 2.92 16.76
N GLU A 38 18.97 2.83 15.43
CA GLU A 38 18.86 4.03 14.59
C GLU A 38 17.51 4.71 14.81
N GLN A 39 17.52 6.05 14.83
CA GLN A 39 16.33 6.84 15.14
C GLN A 39 15.97 7.78 13.98
N ILE A 40 14.67 7.96 13.82
CA ILE A 40 14.06 9.02 13.00
C ILE A 40 13.32 9.94 13.96
N SER A 41 13.77 11.19 14.10
CA SER A 41 13.06 12.23 14.85
C SER A 41 12.48 13.23 13.86
N ARG A 42 11.15 13.42 13.90
CA ARG A 42 10.43 14.35 13.01
C ARG A 42 9.26 15.01 13.73
N HIS A 43 8.88 16.16 13.20
CA HIS A 43 7.60 16.81 13.44
C HIS A 43 6.73 16.62 12.20
N THR A 44 5.46 16.19 12.35
CA THR A 44 4.59 15.87 11.20
C THR A 44 4.13 17.14 10.44
N GLY A 45 4.21 18.33 11.04
CA GLY A 45 3.70 19.56 10.42
C GLY A 45 2.21 19.47 10.13
N GLU A 46 1.82 19.94 8.96
CA GLU A 46 0.43 19.89 8.46
C GLU A 46 0.04 18.54 7.84
N TYR A 47 0.84 17.47 8.07
CA TYR A 47 0.63 16.16 7.45
C TYR A 47 0.19 15.11 8.47
N GLU A 48 -0.68 14.22 8.06
CA GLU A 48 -0.87 12.92 8.69
C GLU A 48 0.10 11.90 8.09
N TYR A 49 0.57 10.95 8.90
CA TYR A 49 1.57 9.95 8.54
C TYR A 49 1.04 8.53 8.77
N CYS A 50 1.38 7.63 7.87
CA CYS A 50 1.27 6.20 8.08
C CYS A 50 2.64 5.56 7.93
N ILE A 51 3.12 4.84 8.96
CA ILE A 51 4.40 4.12 8.94
C ILE A 51 4.11 2.63 9.02
N VAL A 52 4.49 1.89 7.98
CA VAL A 52 4.28 0.44 7.88
C VAL A 52 5.59 -0.31 8.09
N LEU A 53 5.57 -1.31 8.97
CA LEU A 53 6.68 -2.24 9.15
C LEU A 53 6.73 -3.23 7.97
N LEU A 54 7.80 -3.20 7.18
CA LEU A 54 8.06 -4.15 6.10
C LEU A 54 8.89 -5.35 6.57
N GLY A 55 9.76 -5.12 7.56
CA GLY A 55 10.58 -6.16 8.18
C GLY A 55 11.25 -5.66 9.45
N GLY A 56 11.52 -6.54 10.41
CA GLY A 56 12.12 -6.19 11.69
C GLY A 56 11.13 -5.78 12.76
N ASN A 57 11.54 -4.83 13.61
CA ASN A 57 10.76 -4.25 14.71
C ASN A 57 11.11 -2.79 14.91
N PHE A 58 10.14 -1.99 15.33
CA PHE A 58 10.37 -0.62 15.78
C PHE A 58 9.51 -0.23 16.99
N LYS A 59 9.87 0.84 17.66
CA LYS A 59 9.00 1.57 18.57
C LYS A 59 8.82 3.01 18.09
N VAL A 60 7.68 3.61 18.41
CA VAL A 60 7.39 5.02 18.18
C VAL A 60 6.99 5.69 19.49
N GLU A 61 7.59 6.81 19.79
CA GLU A 61 7.28 7.67 20.92
C GLU A 61 6.68 8.97 20.39
N ALA A 62 5.45 9.29 20.79
CA ALA A 62 4.74 10.51 20.37
C ALA A 62 3.70 10.91 21.42
N LYS A 63 3.48 12.20 21.60
CA LYS A 63 2.45 12.73 22.56
C LYS A 63 2.49 12.06 23.93
N GLY A 64 3.68 11.71 24.45
CA GLY A 64 3.86 11.08 25.76
C GLY A 64 3.43 9.61 25.84
N GLN A 65 3.16 8.97 24.71
CA GLN A 65 2.84 7.56 24.60
C GLN A 65 3.91 6.80 23.80
N VAL A 66 3.95 5.46 23.98
CA VAL A 66 4.88 4.57 23.30
C VAL A 66 4.10 3.44 22.63
N TRP A 67 4.38 3.22 21.37
CA TRP A 67 3.88 2.08 20.59
C TRP A 67 5.06 1.23 20.14
N GLU A 68 4.95 -0.09 20.29
CA GLU A 68 5.98 -1.05 19.91
C GLU A 68 5.39 -2.13 19.01
N THR A 69 6.14 -2.48 17.95
CA THR A 69 5.82 -3.63 17.09
C THR A 69 6.28 -4.91 17.78
N LYS A 70 5.47 -5.40 18.75
CA LYS A 70 5.72 -6.71 19.37
C LYS A 70 5.50 -7.80 18.33
N ASN A 71 6.43 -8.77 18.27
CA ASN A 71 6.37 -9.84 17.27
C ASN A 71 6.25 -9.27 15.85
N GLY A 72 7.24 -8.49 15.42
CA GLY A 72 7.34 -8.00 14.05
C GLY A 72 7.46 -9.16 13.04
N ARG A 73 7.89 -8.86 11.85
CA ARG A 73 8.05 -9.87 10.79
C ARG A 73 9.45 -9.81 10.19
N LYS A 74 9.97 -10.94 9.74
CA LYS A 74 11.28 -11.00 9.06
C LYS A 74 11.26 -10.18 7.77
N ASP A 75 10.20 -10.32 6.99
CA ASP A 75 9.91 -9.62 5.75
C ASP A 75 8.40 -9.63 5.47
N VAL A 76 7.96 -9.02 4.38
CA VAL A 76 6.52 -8.93 4.05
C VAL A 76 5.86 -10.29 3.80
N PHE A 77 6.61 -11.36 3.51
CA PHE A 77 6.08 -12.72 3.30
C PHE A 77 6.09 -13.57 4.57
N SER A 78 6.48 -12.98 5.71
CA SER A 78 6.61 -13.66 7.01
C SER A 78 5.60 -13.14 8.04
N GLY A 79 4.44 -12.64 7.60
CA GLY A 79 3.37 -12.13 8.46
C GLY A 79 2.77 -10.83 7.97
N ILE A 80 1.80 -10.30 8.72
CA ILE A 80 1.10 -9.04 8.42
C ILE A 80 1.87 -7.86 9.02
N GLY A 81 1.86 -6.70 8.36
CA GLY A 81 2.53 -5.49 8.82
C GLY A 81 1.83 -4.83 10.00
N HIS A 82 2.62 -4.23 10.91
CA HIS A 82 2.11 -3.19 11.79
C HIS A 82 2.04 -1.87 11.02
N ALA A 83 1.03 -1.04 11.30
CA ALA A 83 0.92 0.30 10.76
C ALA A 83 0.74 1.32 11.89
N MET A 84 1.64 2.29 11.98
CA MET A 84 1.55 3.40 12.93
C MET A 84 0.97 4.62 12.24
N TYR A 85 -0.17 5.10 12.71
CA TYR A 85 -0.77 6.37 12.31
C TYR A 85 -0.31 7.50 13.25
N LEU A 86 0.08 8.63 12.68
CA LEU A 86 0.44 9.84 13.39
C LEU A 86 -0.33 11.04 12.81
N SER A 87 -0.99 11.78 13.67
CA SER A 87 -1.71 12.99 13.32
C SER A 87 -0.74 14.13 12.97
N ARG A 88 -1.27 15.17 12.32
CA ARG A 88 -0.54 16.43 12.14
C ARG A 88 -0.13 17.05 13.49
N ASN A 89 0.81 18.01 13.44
CA ASN A 89 1.32 18.74 14.61
C ASN A 89 1.81 17.80 15.74
N THR A 90 2.49 16.72 15.35
CA THR A 90 2.99 15.70 16.29
C THR A 90 4.50 15.54 16.15
N ASP A 91 5.21 15.78 17.27
CA ASP A 91 6.60 15.34 17.40
C ASP A 91 6.64 13.84 17.66
N PHE A 92 7.48 13.13 16.93
CA PHE A 92 7.68 11.70 17.14
C PHE A 92 9.14 11.27 16.99
N VAL A 93 9.48 10.21 17.71
CA VAL A 93 10.74 9.49 17.55
C VAL A 93 10.43 8.03 17.24
N LEU A 94 10.84 7.56 16.06
CA LEU A 94 10.83 6.15 15.72
C LEU A 94 12.23 5.59 15.97
N THR A 95 12.33 4.47 16.72
CA THR A 95 13.58 3.76 17.00
C THR A 95 13.50 2.35 16.44
N ALA A 96 14.44 1.95 15.60
CA ALA A 96 14.57 0.58 15.13
C ALA A 96 14.98 -0.34 16.31
N GLN A 97 14.28 -1.46 16.46
CA GLN A 97 14.52 -2.44 17.53
C GLN A 97 15.14 -3.75 17.02
N SER A 98 15.49 -3.79 15.74
CA SER A 98 16.20 -4.90 15.11
C SER A 98 17.17 -4.39 14.04
N GLU A 99 18.16 -5.22 13.68
CA GLU A 99 19.00 -4.95 12.51
C GLU A 99 18.16 -4.97 11.23
N ASN A 100 18.52 -4.11 10.28
CA ASN A 100 17.86 -4.02 8.98
C ASN A 100 16.33 -3.82 9.07
N THR A 101 15.88 -3.02 10.05
CA THR A 101 14.45 -2.69 10.16
C THR A 101 14.00 -1.94 8.91
N ASP A 102 13.14 -2.57 8.11
CA ASP A 102 12.64 -2.05 6.84
C ASP A 102 11.25 -1.44 7.05
N ILE A 103 11.09 -0.17 6.69
CA ILE A 103 9.85 0.59 6.87
C ILE A 103 9.45 1.35 5.61
N ALA A 104 8.14 1.50 5.44
CA ALA A 104 7.54 2.42 4.47
C ALA A 104 6.81 3.53 5.22
N ILE A 105 6.96 4.77 4.76
CA ILE A 105 6.31 5.95 5.34
C ILE A 105 5.55 6.66 4.24
N CYS A 106 4.26 6.90 4.44
CA CYS A 106 3.42 7.75 3.62
C CYS A 106 3.02 8.97 4.45
N TRP A 107 2.96 10.15 3.81
CA TRP A 107 2.40 11.34 4.44
C TRP A 107 1.57 12.17 3.46
N VAL A 108 0.47 12.73 3.98
CA VAL A 108 -0.53 13.48 3.22
C VAL A 108 -0.93 14.72 4.00
N GLU A 109 -1.04 15.85 3.33
CA GLU A 109 -1.50 17.08 3.97
C GLU A 109 -2.96 16.94 4.45
N THR A 110 -3.20 17.37 5.69
CA THR A 110 -4.50 17.27 6.36
C THR A 110 -4.83 18.53 7.16
N ASN A 111 -6.11 18.85 7.25
CA ASN A 111 -6.63 19.90 8.14
C ASN A 111 -7.41 19.31 9.33
N GLU A 112 -7.42 17.99 9.50
CA GLU A 112 -8.12 17.31 10.59
C GLU A 112 -7.14 16.71 11.59
N ASP A 113 -7.57 16.66 12.87
CA ASP A 113 -6.80 16.11 13.98
C ASP A 113 -7.41 14.79 14.43
N HIS A 114 -6.58 13.73 14.47
CA HIS A 114 -6.93 12.40 14.94
C HIS A 114 -5.95 11.93 16.01
N ALA A 115 -6.30 10.92 16.79
CA ALA A 115 -5.38 10.37 17.78
C ALA A 115 -4.32 9.47 17.12
N PRO A 116 -3.03 9.57 17.49
CA PRO A 116 -2.05 8.57 17.08
C PRO A 116 -2.47 7.17 17.54
N SER A 117 -2.30 6.20 16.64
CA SER A 117 -2.73 4.82 16.89
C SER A 117 -1.89 3.82 16.10
N MET A 118 -1.80 2.59 16.59
CA MET A 118 -1.09 1.51 15.91
C MET A 118 -2.07 0.38 15.58
N LYS A 119 -2.21 0.08 14.29
CA LYS A 119 -2.86 -1.13 13.80
C LYS A 119 -1.89 -2.29 13.95
N ARG A 120 -2.32 -3.35 14.62
CA ARG A 120 -1.54 -4.56 14.83
C ARG A 120 -1.93 -5.64 13.81
N PRO A 121 -1.07 -6.64 13.56
CA PRO A 121 -1.38 -7.74 12.65
C PRO A 121 -2.70 -8.45 12.94
N GLU A 122 -3.01 -8.70 14.23
CA GLU A 122 -4.25 -9.35 14.67
C GLU A 122 -5.52 -8.52 14.46
N ASP A 123 -5.37 -7.19 14.31
CA ASP A 123 -6.47 -6.25 14.07
C ASP A 123 -6.75 -6.04 12.58
N ALA A 124 -5.87 -6.53 11.70
CA ALA A 124 -6.02 -6.37 10.27
C ALA A 124 -7.09 -7.30 9.69
N ALA A 125 -8.10 -6.73 9.05
CA ALA A 125 -9.06 -7.52 8.31
C ALA A 125 -8.40 -8.14 7.08
N ILE A 126 -8.62 -9.45 6.86
CA ILE A 126 -8.10 -10.18 5.70
C ILE A 126 -9.26 -10.45 4.75
N GLU A 127 -9.10 -10.06 3.49
CA GLU A 127 -10.05 -10.32 2.42
C GLU A 127 -9.39 -11.08 1.28
N TYR A 128 -10.11 -12.07 0.71
CA TYR A 128 -9.68 -12.80 -0.49
C TYR A 128 -10.58 -12.41 -1.66
N ARG A 129 -10.04 -11.63 -2.60
CA ARG A 129 -10.77 -11.21 -3.80
C ARG A 129 -10.36 -12.04 -5.02
N GLY A 130 -11.29 -12.15 -5.97
CA GLY A 130 -11.09 -12.83 -7.24
C GLY A 130 -11.39 -14.32 -7.21
N GLY A 131 -10.92 -15.05 -8.23
CA GLY A 131 -11.09 -16.49 -8.38
C GLY A 131 -10.18 -17.06 -9.47
N ASP A 132 -10.12 -18.40 -9.58
CA ASP A 132 -9.30 -19.16 -10.54
C ASP A 132 -7.83 -18.72 -10.55
N ASN A 133 -7.37 -17.97 -11.57
CA ASN A 133 -6.02 -17.40 -11.63
C ASN A 133 -6.01 -15.87 -11.47
N ALA A 134 -7.03 -15.30 -10.84
CA ALA A 134 -7.15 -13.88 -10.55
C ALA A 134 -7.43 -13.65 -9.06
N ASN A 135 -6.63 -14.26 -8.20
CA ASN A 135 -6.79 -14.17 -6.75
C ASN A 135 -5.77 -13.22 -6.13
N ARG A 136 -6.22 -12.54 -5.07
CA ARG A 136 -5.36 -11.77 -4.17
C ARG A 136 -5.85 -11.85 -2.73
N GLN A 137 -4.92 -11.79 -1.79
CA GLN A 137 -5.17 -11.50 -0.39
C GLN A 137 -4.97 -10.02 -0.15
N ILE A 138 -5.86 -9.38 0.57
CA ILE A 138 -5.78 -7.97 0.99
C ILE A 138 -5.83 -7.93 2.50
N ASN A 139 -4.84 -7.30 3.12
CA ASN A 139 -4.82 -7.02 4.55
C ASN A 139 -5.03 -5.52 4.76
N SER A 140 -6.07 -5.15 5.47
CA SER A 140 -6.43 -3.76 5.73
C SER A 140 -5.62 -3.21 6.91
N LEU A 141 -4.74 -2.23 6.64
CA LEU A 141 -3.94 -1.57 7.66
C LEU A 141 -4.59 -0.26 8.13
N LEU A 142 -4.92 0.65 7.20
CA LEU A 142 -5.76 1.82 7.42
C LEU A 142 -6.88 1.76 6.38
N GLU A 143 -7.97 1.05 6.70
CA GLU A 143 -9.13 0.88 5.84
C GLU A 143 -10.01 2.13 5.81
N PRO A 144 -10.90 2.29 4.82
CA PRO A 144 -11.94 3.31 4.87
C PRO A 144 -12.73 3.23 6.18
N GLY A 145 -12.84 4.37 6.89
CA GLY A 145 -13.45 4.46 8.22
C GLY A 145 -12.47 4.27 9.38
N TYR A 146 -11.19 4.00 9.12
CA TYR A 146 -10.14 4.13 10.15
C TYR A 146 -10.08 5.58 10.64
N ASP A 147 -9.74 5.79 11.94
CA ASP A 147 -9.66 7.12 12.54
C ASP A 147 -8.44 7.92 12.04
N CYS A 148 -8.52 8.33 10.77
CA CYS A 148 -7.60 9.22 10.07
C CYS A 148 -8.34 9.97 8.96
N HIS A 149 -7.72 11.00 8.35
CA HIS A 149 -8.44 11.85 7.40
C HIS A 149 -8.48 11.28 5.98
N LYS A 150 -7.33 11.14 5.33
CA LYS A 150 -7.26 10.85 3.89
C LYS A 150 -6.58 9.53 3.56
N ILE A 151 -5.60 9.10 4.38
CA ILE A 151 -4.79 7.94 4.03
C ILE A 151 -5.63 6.67 4.08
N VAL A 152 -5.60 5.91 2.99
CA VAL A 152 -5.96 4.49 2.97
C VAL A 152 -4.70 3.69 2.72
N CYS A 153 -4.50 2.61 3.49
CA CYS A 153 -3.33 1.75 3.38
C CYS A 153 -3.74 0.28 3.44
N VAL A 154 -3.34 -0.48 2.42
CA VAL A 154 -3.57 -1.93 2.37
C VAL A 154 -2.34 -2.67 1.85
N GLU A 155 -2.09 -3.85 2.42
CA GLU A 155 -1.14 -4.81 1.86
C GLU A 155 -1.86 -5.76 0.92
N VAL A 156 -1.29 -6.01 -0.23
CA VAL A 156 -1.86 -6.95 -1.20
C VAL A 156 -0.85 -8.03 -1.57
N TYR A 157 -1.28 -9.28 -1.52
CA TYR A 157 -0.50 -10.46 -1.88
C TYR A 157 -1.15 -11.16 -3.06
N THR A 158 -0.37 -11.32 -4.12
CA THR A 158 -0.81 -12.01 -5.34
C THR A 158 -0.06 -13.33 -5.46
N PRO A 159 -0.77 -14.48 -5.41
CA PRO A 159 -0.13 -15.76 -5.62
C PRO A 159 0.55 -15.86 -6.98
N SER A 160 1.63 -16.62 -7.07
CA SER A 160 2.37 -16.86 -8.31
C SER A 160 1.45 -17.15 -9.50
N GLY A 161 1.64 -16.42 -10.60
CA GLY A 161 0.88 -16.58 -11.85
C GLY A 161 -0.55 -16.06 -11.80
N ASN A 162 -0.98 -15.45 -10.70
CA ASN A 162 -2.31 -14.84 -10.58
C ASN A 162 -2.33 -13.39 -11.07
N TRP A 163 -3.49 -12.97 -11.56
CA TRP A 163 -3.85 -11.57 -11.72
C TRP A 163 -4.33 -10.98 -10.40
N SER A 164 -4.17 -9.68 -10.26
CA SER A 164 -4.53 -8.89 -9.09
C SER A 164 -5.01 -7.51 -9.56
N SER A 165 -5.81 -6.82 -8.75
CA SER A 165 -6.55 -5.63 -9.22
C SER A 165 -7.30 -5.91 -10.53
N PHE A 166 -7.86 -7.14 -10.64
CA PHE A 166 -8.48 -7.65 -11.84
C PHE A 166 -9.86 -8.27 -11.51
N PRO A 167 -10.91 -8.03 -12.30
CA PRO A 167 -10.97 -7.11 -13.45
C PRO A 167 -10.45 -5.71 -13.12
N ALA A 168 -9.90 -5.05 -14.14
CA ALA A 168 -9.30 -3.73 -13.99
C ALA A 168 -10.31 -2.71 -13.46
N HIS A 169 -9.86 -1.80 -12.62
CA HIS A 169 -10.67 -0.71 -12.07
C HIS A 169 -9.88 0.60 -12.06
N LYS A 170 -10.59 1.72 -11.96
CA LYS A 170 -10.03 3.06 -11.84
C LYS A 170 -10.75 3.87 -10.75
N HIS A 171 -10.11 4.92 -10.29
CA HIS A 171 -10.62 5.87 -9.31
C HIS A 171 -10.15 7.29 -9.68
N ASP A 172 -10.62 7.77 -10.83
CA ASP A 172 -10.15 8.98 -11.50
C ASP A 172 -11.00 10.21 -11.20
N GLU A 173 -12.28 9.99 -10.88
CA GLU A 173 -13.27 11.04 -10.74
C GLU A 173 -14.13 10.81 -9.50
N ARG A 174 -14.46 11.87 -8.79
CA ARG A 174 -15.39 11.76 -7.68
C ARG A 174 -16.82 11.67 -8.20
N LYS A 175 -17.44 10.51 -8.08
CA LYS A 175 -18.84 10.26 -8.46
C LYS A 175 -19.69 9.87 -7.24
N LEU A 176 -20.86 10.47 -7.13
CA LEU A 176 -21.82 10.19 -6.06
C LEU A 176 -23.11 9.66 -6.68
N ASP A 177 -23.82 8.81 -5.93
CA ASP A 177 -25.21 8.48 -6.25
C ASP A 177 -26.17 9.57 -5.77
N ALA A 178 -27.47 9.35 -5.97
CA ALA A 178 -28.53 10.30 -5.58
C ALA A 178 -28.61 10.55 -4.06
N ASP A 179 -28.12 9.61 -3.25
CA ASP A 179 -28.12 9.67 -1.78
C ASP A 179 -26.78 10.22 -1.23
N GLY A 180 -25.86 10.60 -2.12
CA GLY A 180 -24.53 11.15 -1.76
C GLY A 180 -23.49 10.10 -1.41
N LYS A 181 -23.73 8.82 -1.64
CA LYS A 181 -22.76 7.75 -1.46
C LYS A 181 -21.69 7.81 -2.57
N VAL A 182 -20.43 7.66 -2.19
CA VAL A 182 -19.31 7.63 -3.14
C VAL A 182 -19.37 6.36 -3.97
N LEU A 183 -19.56 6.50 -5.28
CA LEU A 183 -19.52 5.42 -6.28
C LEU A 183 -18.11 5.25 -6.85
N GLU A 184 -17.39 6.35 -7.06
CA GLU A 184 -15.99 6.40 -7.44
C GLU A 184 -15.35 7.58 -6.70
N ALA A 185 -14.20 7.38 -6.09
CA ALA A 185 -13.40 8.45 -5.52
C ALA A 185 -12.32 8.90 -6.52
N ASN A 186 -11.85 10.13 -6.41
CA ASN A 186 -10.67 10.59 -7.15
C ASN A 186 -9.45 10.44 -6.25
N LEU A 187 -8.63 9.41 -6.50
CA LEU A 187 -7.50 9.04 -5.66
C LEU A 187 -6.22 8.94 -6.47
N GLU A 188 -5.14 9.45 -5.89
CA GLU A 188 -3.77 9.06 -6.25
C GLU A 188 -3.43 7.76 -5.54
N GLU A 189 -2.65 6.89 -6.17
CA GLU A 189 -2.25 5.61 -5.58
C GLU A 189 -0.79 5.29 -5.87
N ILE A 190 -0.10 4.75 -4.85
CA ILE A 190 1.25 4.18 -4.96
C ILE A 190 1.16 2.67 -4.81
N TYR A 191 1.75 1.94 -5.76
CA TYR A 191 2.08 0.52 -5.66
C TYR A 191 3.56 0.38 -5.32
N PHE A 192 3.89 0.02 -4.09
CA PHE A 192 5.25 -0.27 -3.68
C PHE A 192 5.47 -1.78 -3.60
N TYR A 193 6.37 -2.31 -4.44
CA TYR A 193 6.51 -3.74 -4.69
C TYR A 193 7.57 -4.42 -3.84
N LYS A 194 7.25 -5.62 -3.33
CA LYS A 194 8.19 -6.64 -2.87
C LYS A 194 7.92 -7.96 -3.60
N ILE A 195 8.98 -8.69 -3.91
CA ILE A 195 8.89 -9.98 -4.63
C ILE A 195 9.60 -11.03 -3.79
N ASP A 196 9.03 -12.22 -3.65
CA ASP A 196 9.53 -13.28 -2.78
C ASP A 196 10.89 -13.86 -3.20
N LYS A 197 11.33 -13.59 -4.43
CA LYS A 197 12.62 -14.03 -4.96
C LYS A 197 13.32 -12.90 -5.71
N PRO A 198 14.66 -12.78 -5.61
CA PRO A 198 15.41 -11.64 -6.15
C PRO A 198 15.24 -11.41 -7.66
N GLN A 199 15.07 -12.47 -8.44
CA GLN A 199 14.89 -12.41 -9.91
C GLN A 199 13.43 -12.22 -10.33
N GLY A 200 12.49 -12.25 -9.37
CA GLY A 200 11.06 -12.16 -9.62
C GLY A 200 10.61 -10.81 -10.15
N TYR A 201 9.39 -10.79 -10.68
CA TYR A 201 8.79 -9.59 -11.22
C TYR A 201 7.26 -9.69 -11.24
N ALA A 202 6.62 -8.53 -11.32
CA ALA A 202 5.23 -8.38 -11.72
C ALA A 202 5.13 -7.58 -13.01
N ILE A 203 4.02 -7.73 -13.73
CA ILE A 203 3.64 -6.84 -14.82
C ILE A 203 2.43 -6.04 -14.36
N GLN A 204 2.51 -4.72 -14.45
CA GLN A 204 1.38 -3.82 -14.24
C GLN A 204 1.06 -3.11 -15.54
N GLN A 205 -0.20 -3.15 -15.96
CA GLN A 205 -0.72 -2.30 -17.01
C GLN A 205 -1.35 -1.05 -16.38
N VAL A 206 -1.22 0.10 -17.01
CA VAL A 206 -1.91 1.35 -16.64
C VAL A 206 -2.47 1.96 -17.90
N TYR A 207 -3.78 2.15 -17.97
CA TYR A 207 -4.43 2.67 -19.17
C TYR A 207 -5.70 3.48 -18.86
N THR A 208 -5.98 4.48 -19.69
CA THR A 208 -7.18 5.31 -19.62
C THR A 208 -8.22 4.87 -20.64
N ASP A 209 -9.47 5.31 -20.50
CA ASP A 209 -10.55 5.01 -21.45
C ASP A 209 -10.19 5.43 -22.89
N ASP A 210 -9.60 6.61 -23.04
CA ASP A 210 -9.17 7.17 -24.32
C ASP A 210 -7.81 6.65 -24.82
N ARG A 211 -7.16 5.77 -24.05
CA ARG A 211 -5.82 5.23 -24.32
C ARG A 211 -4.72 6.30 -24.49
N SER A 212 -4.96 7.52 -24.04
CA SER A 212 -3.91 8.56 -24.00
C SER A 212 -2.77 8.19 -23.04
N LEU A 213 -3.07 7.37 -22.04
CA LEU A 213 -2.13 6.59 -21.24
C LEU A 213 -2.40 5.11 -21.50
N ASP A 214 -1.40 4.38 -22.01
CA ASP A 214 -1.44 2.92 -22.16
C ASP A 214 -0.02 2.37 -22.04
N LYS A 215 0.32 1.87 -20.85
CA LYS A 215 1.66 1.40 -20.50
C LYS A 215 1.62 0.00 -19.91
N ILE A 216 2.60 -0.80 -20.27
CA ILE A 216 2.93 -2.08 -19.62
C ILE A 216 4.26 -1.92 -18.92
N ILE A 217 4.27 -2.11 -17.61
CA ILE A 217 5.40 -1.84 -16.73
C ILE A 217 5.82 -3.12 -16.04
N ARG A 218 7.10 -3.47 -16.12
CA ARG A 218 7.67 -4.56 -15.34
C ARG A 218 8.21 -4.03 -14.02
N ALA A 219 7.52 -4.36 -12.92
CA ALA A 219 7.94 -4.08 -11.55
C ALA A 219 8.85 -5.17 -11.00
N LYS A 220 9.85 -4.77 -10.23
CA LYS A 220 10.77 -5.63 -9.49
C LYS A 220 10.71 -5.30 -7.99
N ASN A 221 11.46 -6.07 -7.22
CA ASN A 221 11.58 -5.81 -5.78
C ASN A 221 12.03 -4.38 -5.50
N ASN A 222 11.37 -3.71 -4.56
CA ASN A 222 11.57 -2.32 -4.16
C ASN A 222 11.20 -1.24 -5.19
N ASP A 223 10.63 -1.58 -6.35
CA ASP A 223 10.08 -0.58 -7.26
C ASP A 223 8.80 0.04 -6.70
N ALA A 224 8.55 1.30 -7.08
CA ALA A 224 7.26 1.94 -6.89
C ALA A 224 6.65 2.29 -8.24
N ILE A 225 5.33 2.09 -8.40
CA ILE A 225 4.57 2.53 -9.57
C ILE A 225 3.51 3.52 -9.10
N LEU A 226 3.47 4.67 -9.77
CA LEU A 226 2.55 5.75 -9.50
C LEU A 226 1.32 5.61 -10.38
N ILE A 227 0.14 5.65 -9.79
CA ILE A 227 -1.15 5.62 -10.48
C ILE A 227 -1.83 6.98 -10.28
N PRO A 228 -1.61 7.94 -11.20
CA PRO A 228 -2.29 9.22 -11.15
C PRO A 228 -3.74 9.11 -11.63
N LYS A 229 -4.04 8.15 -12.48
CA LYS A 229 -5.36 7.84 -13.08
C LYS A 229 -5.30 6.56 -13.91
N GLY A 230 -6.47 6.05 -14.27
CA GLY A 230 -6.67 4.94 -15.22
C GLY A 230 -6.78 3.57 -14.54
N TYR A 231 -7.17 2.60 -15.34
CA TYR A 231 -7.22 1.19 -14.97
C TYR A 231 -5.80 0.65 -14.77
N HIS A 232 -5.59 -0.16 -13.72
CA HIS A 232 -4.23 -0.51 -13.30
C HIS A 232 -4.08 -1.96 -12.80
N PRO A 233 -4.47 -2.98 -13.59
CA PRO A 233 -4.34 -4.38 -13.21
C PRO A 233 -2.87 -4.82 -13.11
N VAL A 234 -2.65 -5.88 -12.30
CA VAL A 234 -1.33 -6.46 -12.05
C VAL A 234 -1.38 -7.96 -12.35
N VAL A 235 -0.27 -8.53 -12.82
CA VAL A 235 -0.07 -9.98 -12.86
C VAL A 235 1.27 -10.34 -12.22
N ALA A 236 1.24 -11.33 -11.30
CA ALA A 236 2.45 -11.91 -10.74
C ALA A 236 3.13 -12.85 -11.75
N GLY A 237 4.43 -12.72 -11.95
CA GLY A 237 5.20 -13.65 -12.74
C GLY A 237 5.04 -15.09 -12.23
N HIS A 238 4.93 -16.07 -13.14
CA HIS A 238 4.83 -17.47 -12.73
C HIS A 238 6.09 -17.89 -11.94
N GLY A 239 5.90 -18.50 -10.78
CA GLY A 239 6.98 -18.91 -9.86
C GLY A 239 7.30 -17.88 -8.76
N TYR A 240 6.66 -16.72 -8.76
CA TYR A 240 6.92 -15.63 -7.80
C TYR A 240 5.64 -15.17 -7.12
N HIS A 241 5.62 -15.13 -5.78
CA HIS A 241 4.62 -14.38 -5.04
C HIS A 241 4.97 -12.90 -5.10
N VAL A 242 3.95 -12.08 -5.30
CA VAL A 242 4.08 -10.63 -5.37
C VAL A 242 3.34 -9.99 -4.22
N TYR A 243 4.02 -9.12 -3.51
CA TYR A 243 3.46 -8.19 -2.56
C TYR A 243 3.48 -6.80 -3.15
N TYR A 244 2.45 -6.01 -2.90
CA TYR A 244 2.53 -4.57 -3.02
C TYR A 244 1.80 -3.89 -1.87
N LEU A 245 2.41 -2.83 -1.36
CA LEU A 245 1.82 -1.93 -0.39
C LEU A 245 1.15 -0.81 -1.17
N ASN A 246 -0.15 -0.66 -1.00
CA ASN A 246 -0.90 0.44 -1.56
C ASN A 246 -1.10 1.54 -0.51
N PHE A 247 -0.76 2.77 -0.90
CA PHE A 247 -1.22 3.99 -0.26
C PHE A 247 -2.10 4.75 -1.24
N LEU A 248 -3.28 5.15 -0.78
CA LEU A 248 -4.22 5.95 -1.55
C LEU A 248 -4.59 7.19 -0.75
N ALA A 249 -4.75 8.31 -1.45
CA ALA A 249 -5.31 9.54 -0.89
C ALA A 249 -5.91 10.41 -1.99
N GLY A 250 -6.94 11.17 -1.64
CA GLY A 250 -7.59 12.05 -2.61
C GLY A 250 -8.84 12.70 -2.07
N SER A 251 -9.92 12.64 -2.84
CA SER A 251 -11.18 13.32 -2.52
C SER A 251 -11.92 12.75 -1.31
N ASP A 252 -11.72 11.47 -1.01
CA ASP A 252 -12.42 10.75 0.06
C ASP A 252 -11.48 9.66 0.63
N GLN A 253 -11.63 9.32 1.91
CA GLN A 253 -11.04 8.13 2.52
C GLN A 253 -11.82 6.89 2.06
N SER A 254 -11.53 6.40 0.86
CA SER A 254 -12.37 5.43 0.16
C SER A 254 -11.55 4.46 -0.70
N LEU A 255 -12.13 3.32 -1.02
CA LEU A 255 -11.69 2.37 -2.05
C LEU A 255 -12.75 2.21 -3.15
N ALA A 256 -13.70 3.16 -3.24
CA ALA A 256 -14.72 3.16 -4.28
C ALA A 256 -14.08 3.41 -5.65
N ALA A 257 -14.33 2.50 -6.57
CA ALA A 257 -13.70 2.45 -7.89
C ALA A 257 -14.71 1.99 -8.95
N THR A 258 -14.48 2.39 -10.20
CA THR A 258 -15.25 1.94 -11.36
C THR A 258 -14.49 0.85 -12.09
N SER A 259 -15.14 -0.29 -12.32
CA SER A 259 -14.57 -1.38 -13.11
C SER A 259 -14.55 -1.04 -14.60
N ASP A 260 -13.59 -1.62 -15.33
CA ASP A 260 -13.56 -1.59 -16.78
C ASP A 260 -14.76 -2.38 -17.33
N PRO A 261 -15.70 -1.74 -18.05
CA PRO A 261 -16.91 -2.41 -18.52
C PRO A 261 -16.63 -3.56 -19.50
N ASP A 262 -15.51 -3.51 -20.24
CA ASP A 262 -15.12 -4.57 -21.16
C ASP A 262 -14.76 -5.87 -20.42
N HIS A 263 -14.45 -5.80 -19.13
CA HIS A 263 -13.97 -6.90 -18.31
C HIS A 263 -14.90 -7.27 -17.14
N GLU A 264 -16.00 -6.56 -16.89
CA GLU A 264 -16.91 -6.84 -15.77
C GLU A 264 -17.54 -8.24 -15.80
N TRP A 265 -17.77 -8.79 -16.98
CA TRP A 265 -18.31 -10.15 -17.16
C TRP A 265 -17.47 -11.22 -16.43
N ILE A 266 -16.18 -10.97 -16.21
CA ILE A 266 -15.24 -11.90 -15.56
C ILE A 266 -15.63 -12.16 -14.10
N TYR A 267 -16.25 -11.19 -13.38
CA TYR A 267 -16.71 -11.41 -12.02
C TYR A 267 -17.65 -12.61 -11.87
N ASN A 268 -18.38 -12.95 -12.92
CA ASN A 268 -19.33 -14.06 -12.95
C ASN A 268 -18.73 -15.38 -13.50
N SER A 269 -17.45 -15.38 -13.89
CA SER A 269 -16.79 -16.54 -14.51
C SER A 269 -16.06 -17.44 -13.51
N TRP A 270 -15.73 -16.94 -12.34
CA TRP A 270 -14.88 -17.62 -11.36
C TRP A 270 -15.53 -18.83 -10.71
N LYS A 271 -14.76 -19.93 -10.58
CA LYS A 271 -15.22 -21.23 -10.05
C LYS A 271 -14.66 -21.51 -8.66
N GLY A 272 -13.50 -20.95 -8.30
CA GLY A 272 -12.88 -21.24 -7.01
C GLY A 272 -11.78 -20.28 -6.63
N LYS A 273 -11.29 -20.42 -5.40
CA LYS A 273 -10.15 -19.66 -4.86
C LYS A 273 -8.85 -20.43 -5.06
N ASP A 274 -7.75 -19.71 -5.18
CA ASP A 274 -6.42 -20.29 -5.20
C ASP A 274 -6.12 -20.98 -3.84
N PRO A 275 -5.75 -22.29 -3.82
CA PRO A 275 -5.51 -23.02 -2.58
C PRO A 275 -4.27 -22.55 -1.80
N ARG A 276 -3.45 -21.67 -2.39
CA ARG A 276 -2.29 -21.06 -1.72
C ARG A 276 -2.66 -19.87 -0.82
N LEU A 277 -3.91 -19.42 -0.84
CA LEU A 277 -4.39 -18.40 0.10
C LEU A 277 -4.81 -19.03 1.44
N PRO A 278 -4.49 -18.41 2.58
CA PRO A 278 -3.74 -17.15 2.74
C PRO A 278 -2.24 -17.33 2.46
N ILE A 279 -1.58 -16.28 1.90
CA ILE A 279 -0.12 -16.25 1.78
C ILE A 279 0.52 -15.92 3.12
N VAL A 280 -0.08 -14.98 3.87
CA VAL A 280 0.36 -14.61 5.23
C VAL A 280 -0.82 -14.50 6.17
N THR A 281 -0.56 -14.74 7.46
CA THR A 281 -1.52 -14.51 8.56
C THR A 281 -0.81 -13.83 9.73
N ALA A 282 -1.57 -13.34 10.72
CA ALA A 282 -0.99 -12.68 11.90
C ALA A 282 -0.17 -13.66 12.76
N GLU A 283 -0.52 -14.96 12.78
CA GLU A 283 0.20 -15.99 13.54
C GLU A 283 1.61 -16.26 13.02
N MET A 284 1.92 -15.82 11.79
CA MET A 284 3.27 -15.93 11.21
C MET A 284 4.23 -14.86 11.75
N ASN A 285 3.72 -13.81 12.40
CA ASN A 285 4.54 -12.76 12.97
C ASN A 285 5.37 -13.29 14.16
N GLY A 286 6.63 -12.83 14.26
CA GLY A 286 7.54 -13.20 15.36
C GLY A 286 8.21 -14.57 15.22
N VAL A 287 8.06 -15.24 14.09
CA VAL A 287 8.68 -16.54 13.80
C VAL A 287 9.98 -16.38 13.00
#